data_f27abf5e0143b2ea934037844d0c6dbd
#
_entry.id   f27abf5e0143b2ea934037844d0c6dbd
#
_cell.length_a   1.000
_cell.length_b   1.000
_cell.length_c   1.000
_cell.angle_alpha   90.00
_cell.angle_beta   90.00
_cell.angle_gamma   90.00
#
_symmetry.space_group_name_H-M   'P 1'
#
loop_
_entity.id
_entity.type
_entity.pdbx_description
1 polymer ?
#
loop_
_entity_poly.entity_id
_entity_poly.type
_entity_poly.pdbx_seq_one_letter_code
_entity_poly.pdbx_strand_id
1 'polypeptide(L)'
;MHRNNKRRRRRRAVFGTCIMFIGSLLLLIGGVTMVMRNWTTSVQAAGNPYGDGGWQLMLVNRWHPIPENYAPELTELWNGELVDSRIYPDLQEMFDDARDAGMEPYVNSGYRTHQLQQLLMDREIADYISQGYSEEEAKEIAEQWVAPPGTSEHQIGLAVDISMEDTSDQNASDVWQWLRENSYKYGFILRYPEDKTDITGIGYEPWHYRYVGKEIAEDIYRQGICLEEYLK
;
A
#
# COMPACT_ATOMS: atom_id res chain seq x y z
N MET A 1 40.63 -5.32 -49.09
CA MET A 1 39.21 -5.41 -48.73
C MET A 1 39.10 -5.68 -47.24
N HIS A 2 38.98 -4.63 -46.41
CA HIS A 2 38.86 -4.72 -44.97
C HIS A 2 37.43 -4.32 -44.59
N ARG A 3 36.63 -5.28 -44.08
CA ARG A 3 35.29 -5.03 -43.55
C ARG A 3 35.39 -4.72 -42.05
N ASN A 4 35.20 -3.43 -41.73
CA ASN A 4 35.02 -2.95 -40.36
C ASN A 4 33.65 -3.35 -39.81
N ASN A 5 33.61 -4.24 -38.82
CA ASN A 5 32.41 -4.62 -38.10
C ASN A 5 32.28 -3.75 -36.85
N LYS A 6 31.55 -2.62 -36.96
CA LYS A 6 31.15 -1.82 -35.81
C LYS A 6 30.06 -2.56 -35.03
N ARG A 7 30.43 -3.22 -33.92
CA ARG A 7 29.51 -3.75 -32.94
C ARG A 7 28.78 -2.58 -32.25
N ARG A 8 27.53 -2.33 -32.63
CA ARG A 8 26.61 -1.50 -31.86
C ARG A 8 26.28 -2.20 -30.56
N ARG A 9 26.81 -1.70 -29.44
CA ARG A 9 26.32 -2.04 -28.11
C ARG A 9 24.91 -1.47 -27.97
N ARG A 10 23.89 -2.35 -28.04
CA ARG A 10 22.54 -2.02 -27.64
C ARG A 10 22.57 -1.96 -26.10
N ARG A 11 22.40 -0.77 -25.54
CA ARG A 11 22.02 -0.60 -24.14
C ARG A 11 20.61 -1.18 -24.02
N ARG A 12 20.49 -2.35 -23.42
CA ARG A 12 19.21 -2.87 -22.98
C ARG A 12 18.87 -2.07 -21.73
N ALA A 13 17.83 -1.27 -21.79
CA ALA A 13 17.13 -0.78 -20.61
C ALA A 13 16.57 -2.03 -19.92
N VAL A 14 17.09 -2.35 -18.77
CA VAL A 14 16.54 -3.38 -17.91
C VAL A 14 15.36 -2.71 -17.21
N PHE A 15 14.19 -2.79 -17.81
CA PHE A 15 12.96 -2.62 -17.05
C PHE A 15 12.89 -3.82 -16.09
N GLY A 16 13.17 -3.56 -14.83
CA GLY A 16 12.94 -4.53 -13.77
C GLY A 16 11.45 -4.81 -13.72
N THR A 17 11.07 -5.96 -14.22
CA THR A 17 9.72 -6.49 -14.02
C THR A 17 9.67 -6.91 -12.56
N CYS A 18 9.05 -6.09 -11.72
CA CYS A 18 8.70 -6.45 -10.37
C CYS A 18 7.62 -7.54 -10.49
N ILE A 19 8.05 -8.79 -10.58
CA ILE A 19 7.13 -9.94 -10.56
C ILE A 19 6.75 -10.14 -9.11
N MET A 20 5.53 -9.73 -8.76
CA MET A 20 4.91 -10.10 -7.48
C MET A 20 4.71 -11.62 -7.46
N PHE A 21 5.66 -12.35 -6.89
CA PHE A 21 5.43 -13.74 -6.50
C PHE A 21 4.67 -13.75 -5.17
N ILE A 22 3.35 -13.74 -5.23
CA ILE A 22 2.52 -14.13 -4.09
C ILE A 22 2.55 -15.65 -4.04
N GLY A 23 3.52 -16.18 -3.27
CA GLY A 23 3.58 -17.60 -2.99
C GLY A 23 2.42 -18.01 -2.08
N SER A 24 1.48 -18.79 -2.60
CA SER A 24 0.44 -19.47 -1.83
C SER A 24 1.09 -20.37 -0.78
N LEU A 25 1.07 -19.94 0.48
CA LEU A 25 1.46 -20.76 1.63
C LEU A 25 0.26 -21.61 2.06
N LEU A 26 0.21 -22.85 1.60
CA LEU A 26 -0.70 -23.87 2.12
C LEU A 26 -0.31 -24.20 3.57
N LEU A 27 -1.00 -23.65 4.54
CA LEU A 27 -0.91 -24.03 5.95
C LEU A 27 -1.74 -25.27 6.20
N LEU A 28 -1.05 -26.35 6.59
CA LEU A 28 -1.64 -27.54 7.19
C LEU A 28 -2.28 -27.16 8.53
N ILE A 29 -3.59 -27.21 8.61
CA ILE A 29 -4.37 -26.95 9.83
C ILE A 29 -4.39 -28.24 10.65
N GLY A 30 -3.52 -28.29 11.65
CA GLY A 30 -3.67 -29.20 12.78
C GLY A 30 -4.59 -28.57 13.81
N GLY A 31 -5.75 -29.18 14.07
CA GLY A 31 -6.75 -28.64 14.98
C GLY A 31 -6.26 -28.50 16.41
N VAL A 32 -6.39 -27.29 16.96
CA VAL A 32 -6.40 -27.01 18.39
C VAL A 32 -7.67 -26.22 18.68
N THR A 33 -8.63 -26.88 19.33
CA THR A 33 -9.80 -26.22 19.92
C THR A 33 -9.36 -25.38 21.12
N MET A 34 -9.19 -24.08 20.90
CA MET A 34 -8.89 -23.11 21.95
C MET A 34 -10.18 -22.48 22.47
N VAL A 35 -10.48 -22.74 23.73
CA VAL A 35 -11.59 -22.16 24.49
C VAL A 35 -11.39 -20.63 24.53
N MET A 36 -12.27 -19.88 23.86
CA MET A 36 -12.33 -18.42 23.95
C MET A 36 -12.76 -18.02 25.36
N ARG A 37 -11.82 -17.63 26.20
CA ARG A 37 -12.09 -16.83 27.37
C ARG A 37 -12.27 -15.39 26.95
N ASN A 38 -13.50 -14.87 27.14
CA ASN A 38 -13.81 -13.45 27.01
C ASN A 38 -12.90 -12.61 27.90
N TRP A 39 -11.87 -12.01 27.34
CA TRP A 39 -11.18 -10.89 27.96
C TRP A 39 -11.66 -9.61 27.27
N THR A 40 -12.78 -9.08 27.77
CA THR A 40 -13.13 -7.67 27.59
C THR A 40 -12.23 -6.85 28.50
N THR A 41 -10.98 -6.67 28.13
CA THR A 41 -10.21 -5.54 28.62
C THR A 41 -10.57 -4.38 27.69
N SER A 42 -11.38 -3.47 28.19
CA SER A 42 -11.53 -2.14 27.59
C SER A 42 -10.16 -1.48 27.64
N VAL A 43 -9.39 -1.62 26.57
CA VAL A 43 -8.25 -0.76 26.31
C VAL A 43 -8.88 0.60 26.02
N GLN A 44 -8.85 1.47 27.03
CA GLN A 44 -9.19 2.86 26.88
C GLN A 44 -8.24 3.40 25.83
N ALA A 45 -8.74 3.63 24.60
CA ALA A 45 -7.97 4.18 23.50
C ALA A 45 -7.28 5.45 24.03
N ALA A 46 -5.98 5.48 24.00
CA ALA A 46 -5.23 6.72 24.21
C ALA A 46 -5.84 7.73 23.25
N GLY A 47 -6.35 8.86 23.79
CA GLY A 47 -7.13 9.82 23.01
C GLY A 47 -6.40 10.16 21.73
N ASN A 48 -7.13 10.07 20.61
CA ASN A 48 -6.59 10.37 19.28
C ASN A 48 -5.93 11.76 19.30
N PRO A 49 -4.61 11.89 19.13
CA PRO A 49 -3.93 13.17 19.18
C PRO A 49 -4.41 14.15 18.09
N TYR A 50 -5.20 13.66 17.11
CA TYR A 50 -5.74 14.43 15.99
C TYR A 50 -7.22 14.81 16.19
N GLY A 51 -7.84 14.53 17.36
CA GLY A 51 -9.27 14.79 17.60
C GLY A 51 -10.21 13.88 16.81
N ASP A 52 -11.54 14.03 16.99
CA ASP A 52 -12.54 13.16 16.36
C ASP A 52 -12.64 13.31 14.84
N GLY A 53 -12.07 14.36 14.24
CA GLY A 53 -12.06 14.62 12.79
C GLY A 53 -10.67 14.47 12.13
N GLY A 54 -9.60 14.25 12.90
CA GLY A 54 -8.23 14.26 12.38
C GLY A 54 -7.60 12.89 12.07
N TRP A 55 -8.29 11.79 12.34
CA TRP A 55 -7.72 10.46 12.15
C TRP A 55 -7.40 10.13 10.68
N GLN A 56 -8.20 10.65 9.74
CA GLN A 56 -7.96 10.48 8.30
C GLN A 56 -6.65 11.15 7.87
N LEU A 57 -6.28 12.24 8.53
CA LEU A 57 -5.11 13.06 8.21
C LEU A 57 -3.86 12.66 8.98
N MET A 58 -3.87 11.54 9.70
CA MET A 58 -2.66 11.03 10.35
C MET A 58 -1.58 10.79 9.29
N LEU A 59 -0.57 11.65 9.26
CA LEU A 59 0.58 11.47 8.40
C LEU A 59 1.48 10.37 8.97
N VAL A 60 1.69 9.33 8.19
CA VAL A 60 2.60 8.23 8.51
C VAL A 60 3.58 8.05 7.36
N ASN A 61 4.85 8.25 7.63
CA ASN A 61 5.96 8.03 6.69
C ASN A 61 7.28 7.91 7.49
N ARG A 62 8.43 7.77 6.82
CA ARG A 62 9.74 7.62 7.48
C ARG A 62 10.10 8.75 8.48
N TRP A 63 9.50 9.92 8.36
CA TRP A 63 9.74 11.07 9.25
C TRP A 63 8.65 11.22 10.32
N HIS A 64 7.50 10.55 10.15
CA HIS A 64 6.34 10.61 11.02
C HIS A 64 5.92 9.17 11.38
N PRO A 65 6.54 8.55 12.39
CA PRO A 65 6.21 7.19 12.79
C PRO A 65 4.82 7.12 13.41
N ILE A 66 4.24 5.91 13.37
CA ILE A 66 2.95 5.61 13.98
C ILE A 66 3.03 5.89 15.50
N PRO A 67 2.04 6.58 16.09
CA PRO A 67 2.01 6.82 17.53
C PRO A 67 2.06 5.52 18.34
N GLU A 68 2.78 5.54 19.47
CA GLU A 68 2.80 4.40 20.39
C GLU A 68 1.38 3.99 20.79
N ASN A 69 1.13 2.70 20.83
CA ASN A 69 -0.18 2.10 21.17
C ASN A 69 -1.33 2.43 20.19
N TYR A 70 -1.04 2.90 18.97
CA TYR A 70 -2.08 2.98 17.95
C TYR A 70 -2.55 1.58 17.56
N ALA A 71 -3.86 1.37 17.63
CA ALA A 71 -4.51 0.12 17.25
C ALA A 71 -5.82 0.44 16.53
N PRO A 72 -5.91 0.22 15.21
CA PRO A 72 -7.15 0.42 14.48
C PRO A 72 -8.18 -0.65 14.85
N GLU A 73 -9.45 -0.30 14.79
CA GLU A 73 -10.54 -1.27 14.78
C GLU A 73 -10.66 -1.80 13.34
N LEU A 74 -10.53 -3.12 13.17
CA LEU A 74 -10.39 -3.72 11.85
C LEU A 74 -11.67 -4.46 11.42
N THR A 75 -11.98 -4.37 10.13
CA THR A 75 -12.99 -5.16 9.42
C THR A 75 -12.29 -6.07 8.42
N GLU A 76 -12.68 -7.34 8.41
CA GLU A 76 -12.21 -8.34 7.45
C GLU A 76 -12.99 -8.23 6.13
N LEU A 77 -12.27 -8.16 5.02
CA LEU A 77 -12.82 -8.22 3.68
C LEU A 77 -13.09 -9.68 3.28
N TRP A 78 -13.87 -9.87 2.22
CA TRP A 78 -14.24 -11.21 1.75
C TRP A 78 -13.05 -12.12 1.40
N ASN A 79 -11.90 -11.56 1.07
CA ASN A 79 -10.67 -12.27 0.73
C ASN A 79 -9.70 -12.46 1.91
N GLY A 80 -10.11 -12.09 3.13
CA GLY A 80 -9.31 -12.24 4.36
C GLY A 80 -8.39 -11.06 4.65
N GLU A 81 -8.27 -10.07 3.76
CA GLU A 81 -7.55 -8.84 4.05
C GLU A 81 -8.31 -8.00 5.08
N LEU A 82 -7.59 -7.20 5.85
CA LEU A 82 -8.15 -6.37 6.91
C LEU A 82 -7.98 -4.89 6.57
N VAL A 83 -8.96 -4.07 6.95
CA VAL A 83 -8.88 -2.61 6.83
C VAL A 83 -9.45 -1.97 8.09
N ASP A 84 -9.13 -0.69 8.34
CA ASP A 84 -9.80 0.08 9.38
C ASP A 84 -11.32 0.10 9.10
N SER A 85 -12.12 -0.24 10.11
CA SER A 85 -13.58 -0.39 9.97
C SER A 85 -14.26 0.88 9.45
N ARG A 86 -13.65 2.04 9.69
CA ARG A 86 -14.21 3.34 9.29
C ARG A 86 -14.12 3.61 7.79
N ILE A 87 -13.14 3.00 7.09
CA ILE A 87 -12.97 3.19 5.65
C ILE A 87 -13.75 2.15 4.83
N TYR A 88 -14.22 1.07 5.47
CA TYR A 88 -14.86 -0.04 4.78
C TYR A 88 -16.08 0.37 3.93
N PRO A 89 -17.02 1.21 4.40
CA PRO A 89 -18.17 1.61 3.60
C PRO A 89 -17.80 2.33 2.29
N ASP A 90 -16.85 3.26 2.37
CA ASP A 90 -16.38 4.01 1.20
C ASP A 90 -15.54 3.15 0.25
N LEU A 91 -14.76 2.20 0.78
CA LEU A 91 -14.04 1.20 -0.02
C LEU A 91 -15.00 0.30 -0.79
N GLN A 92 -16.08 -0.15 -0.13
CA GLN A 92 -17.11 -0.98 -0.76
C GLN A 92 -17.83 -0.21 -1.87
N GLU A 93 -18.25 1.04 -1.63
CA GLU A 93 -18.87 1.90 -2.63
C GLU A 93 -17.96 2.08 -3.85
N MET A 94 -16.68 2.38 -3.62
CA MET A 94 -15.68 2.49 -4.70
C MET A 94 -15.58 1.22 -5.54
N PHE A 95 -15.57 0.05 -4.91
CA PHE A 95 -15.47 -1.22 -5.60
C PHE A 95 -16.72 -1.60 -6.36
N ASP A 96 -17.91 -1.26 -5.83
CA ASP A 96 -19.17 -1.52 -6.50
C ASP A 96 -19.30 -0.65 -7.77
N ASP A 97 -18.97 0.63 -7.70
CA ASP A 97 -18.95 1.53 -8.86
C ASP A 97 -17.88 1.15 -9.88
N ALA A 98 -16.72 0.65 -9.43
CA ALA A 98 -15.69 0.13 -10.32
C ALA A 98 -16.19 -1.10 -11.09
N ARG A 99 -16.90 -2.03 -10.43
CA ARG A 99 -17.53 -3.21 -11.08
C ARG A 99 -18.61 -2.80 -12.04
N ASP A 100 -19.43 -1.81 -11.70
CA ASP A 100 -20.46 -1.28 -12.61
C ASP A 100 -19.83 -0.63 -13.86
N ALA A 101 -18.61 -0.11 -13.74
CA ALA A 101 -17.79 0.35 -14.86
C ALA A 101 -17.04 -0.76 -15.60
N GLY A 102 -17.24 -2.03 -15.22
CA GLY A 102 -16.62 -3.19 -15.85
C GLY A 102 -15.20 -3.49 -15.37
N MET A 103 -14.77 -2.92 -14.23
CA MET A 103 -13.50 -3.24 -13.59
C MET A 103 -13.69 -4.35 -12.54
N GLU A 104 -12.62 -5.10 -12.25
CA GLU A 104 -12.62 -6.15 -11.24
C GLU A 104 -11.57 -5.87 -10.17
N PRO A 105 -11.78 -4.84 -9.31
CA PRO A 105 -10.80 -4.46 -8.31
C PRO A 105 -10.69 -5.51 -7.22
N TYR A 106 -9.46 -5.73 -6.75
CA TYR A 106 -9.11 -6.68 -5.71
C TYR A 106 -8.11 -6.06 -4.74
N VAL A 107 -8.34 -6.18 -3.43
CA VAL A 107 -7.38 -5.73 -2.41
C VAL A 107 -6.31 -6.79 -2.24
N ASN A 108 -5.11 -6.52 -2.71
CA ASN A 108 -3.96 -7.42 -2.58
C ASN A 108 -3.34 -7.35 -1.20
N SER A 109 -3.43 -6.21 -0.55
CA SER A 109 -2.89 -5.99 0.80
C SER A 109 -3.65 -4.85 1.49
N GLY A 110 -4.17 -5.13 2.66
CA GLY A 110 -4.80 -4.17 3.56
C GLY A 110 -3.91 -3.86 4.77
N TYR A 111 -4.44 -4.06 5.98
CA TYR A 111 -3.71 -3.88 7.22
C TYR A 111 -2.54 -4.86 7.33
N ARG A 112 -1.38 -4.34 7.76
CA ARG A 112 -0.18 -5.15 8.03
C ARG A 112 0.24 -5.00 9.49
N THR A 113 0.53 -6.11 10.14
CA THR A 113 1.19 -6.07 11.45
C THR A 113 2.62 -5.55 11.32
N HIS A 114 3.19 -5.06 12.43
CA HIS A 114 4.60 -4.66 12.47
C HIS A 114 5.53 -5.80 12.03
N GLN A 115 5.25 -7.03 12.45
CA GLN A 115 6.05 -8.21 12.09
C GLN A 115 5.98 -8.51 10.59
N LEU A 116 4.79 -8.39 9.98
CA LEU A 116 4.65 -8.59 8.53
C LEU A 116 5.40 -7.51 7.76
N GLN A 117 5.31 -6.25 8.18
CA GLN A 117 6.04 -5.15 7.55
C GLN A 117 7.56 -5.35 7.65
N GLN A 118 8.06 -5.84 8.79
CA GLN A 118 9.48 -6.20 8.94
C GLN A 118 9.89 -7.32 7.97
N LEU A 119 9.07 -8.37 7.87
CA LEU A 119 9.35 -9.48 6.95
C LEU A 119 9.40 -9.03 5.48
N LEU A 120 8.52 -8.09 5.08
CA LEU A 120 8.52 -7.53 3.73
C LEU A 120 9.80 -6.72 3.47
N MET A 121 10.20 -5.88 4.42
CA MET A 121 11.45 -5.11 4.34
C MET A 121 12.67 -6.04 4.24
N ASP A 122 12.77 -7.06 5.11
CA ASP A 122 13.89 -7.99 5.11
C ASP A 122 13.99 -8.75 3.77
N ARG A 123 12.86 -9.11 3.19
CA ARG A 123 12.81 -9.76 1.87
C ARG A 123 13.29 -8.82 0.77
N GLU A 124 12.80 -7.59 0.74
CA GLU A 124 13.18 -6.61 -0.27
C GLU A 124 14.69 -6.33 -0.22
N ILE A 125 15.25 -6.17 0.98
CA ILE A 125 16.71 -6.02 1.18
C ILE A 125 17.46 -7.25 0.66
N ALA A 126 17.01 -8.46 1.01
CA ALA A 126 17.64 -9.71 0.57
C ALA A 126 17.63 -9.84 -0.96
N ASP A 127 16.55 -9.42 -1.61
CA ASP A 127 16.44 -9.45 -3.07
C ASP A 127 17.46 -8.52 -3.73
N TYR A 128 17.68 -7.30 -3.22
CA TYR A 128 18.73 -6.41 -3.73
C TYR A 128 20.14 -6.94 -3.45
N ILE A 129 20.38 -7.53 -2.27
CA ILE A 129 21.68 -8.18 -1.98
C ILE A 129 21.93 -9.33 -2.98
N SER A 130 20.92 -10.12 -3.31
CA SER A 130 21.03 -11.19 -4.31
C SER A 130 21.38 -10.70 -5.71
N GLN A 131 21.05 -9.44 -6.02
CA GLN A 131 21.39 -8.75 -7.26
C GLN A 131 22.80 -8.15 -7.25
N GLY A 132 23.52 -8.23 -6.12
CA GLY A 132 24.91 -7.81 -5.98
C GLY A 132 25.12 -6.43 -5.33
N TYR A 133 24.08 -5.81 -4.77
CA TYR A 133 24.21 -4.60 -3.97
C TYR A 133 24.83 -4.93 -2.59
N SER A 134 25.52 -3.98 -2.00
CA SER A 134 25.91 -4.07 -0.59
C SER A 134 24.67 -3.99 0.31
N GLU A 135 24.78 -4.44 1.56
CA GLU A 135 23.68 -4.39 2.52
C GLU A 135 23.15 -2.95 2.74
N GLU A 136 24.05 -1.97 2.77
CA GLU A 136 23.71 -0.55 2.94
C GLU A 136 22.96 -0.01 1.71
N GLU A 137 23.48 -0.25 0.50
CA GLU A 137 22.79 0.15 -0.75
C GLU A 137 21.44 -0.58 -0.91
N ALA A 138 21.39 -1.88 -0.61
CA ALA A 138 20.17 -2.67 -0.67
C ALA A 138 19.06 -2.10 0.24
N LYS A 139 19.43 -1.69 1.46
CA LYS A 139 18.52 -1.05 2.39
C LYS A 139 18.02 0.30 1.90
N GLU A 140 18.91 1.18 1.41
CA GLU A 140 18.54 2.48 0.86
C GLU A 140 17.57 2.36 -0.33
N ILE A 141 17.79 1.36 -1.19
CA ILE A 141 16.91 1.10 -2.34
C ILE A 141 15.57 0.51 -1.87
N ALA A 142 15.61 -0.47 -0.98
CA ALA A 142 14.39 -1.12 -0.44
C ALA A 142 13.46 -0.11 0.23
N GLU A 143 14.00 0.87 0.97
CA GLU A 143 13.23 1.94 1.63
C GLU A 143 12.48 2.88 0.67
N GLN A 144 12.78 2.83 -0.63
CA GLN A 144 12.03 3.57 -1.65
C GLN A 144 10.77 2.84 -2.13
N TRP A 145 10.62 1.56 -1.77
CA TRP A 145 9.51 0.70 -2.19
C TRP A 145 8.73 0.11 -1.01
N VAL A 146 9.42 -0.13 0.09
CA VAL A 146 8.83 -0.70 1.31
C VAL A 146 9.13 0.23 2.47
N ALA A 147 8.10 0.83 3.05
CA ALA A 147 8.27 1.69 4.21
C ALA A 147 8.83 0.88 5.41
N PRO A 148 9.80 1.41 6.18
CA PRO A 148 10.27 0.77 7.40
C PRO A 148 9.15 0.44 8.38
N PRO A 149 9.26 -0.67 9.15
CA PRO A 149 8.27 -0.99 10.18
C PRO A 149 8.04 0.17 11.16
N GLY A 150 6.76 0.44 11.44
CA GLY A 150 6.34 1.58 12.26
C GLY A 150 6.15 2.89 11.46
N THR A 151 6.36 2.85 10.13
CA THR A 151 6.20 4.02 9.26
C THR A 151 5.37 3.74 8.00
N SER A 152 4.69 2.58 7.96
CA SER A 152 3.82 2.18 6.85
C SER A 152 2.35 2.49 7.14
N GLU A 153 1.66 3.11 6.19
CA GLU A 153 0.23 3.42 6.28
C GLU A 153 -0.65 2.17 6.35
N HIS A 154 -0.18 1.02 5.87
CA HIS A 154 -0.86 -0.26 6.07
C HIS A 154 -0.97 -0.64 7.55
N GLN A 155 -0.03 -0.24 8.39
CA GLN A 155 -0.06 -0.56 9.82
C GLN A 155 -1.08 0.26 10.61
N ILE A 156 -1.66 1.30 10.01
CA ILE A 156 -2.78 2.05 10.57
C ILE A 156 -4.13 1.67 9.94
N GLY A 157 -4.15 0.74 8.98
CA GLY A 157 -5.35 0.25 8.32
C GLY A 157 -5.99 1.21 7.33
N LEU A 158 -5.37 2.36 7.03
CA LEU A 158 -5.91 3.40 6.16
C LEU A 158 -5.41 3.32 4.72
N ALA A 159 -4.55 2.37 4.40
CA ALA A 159 -4.05 2.14 3.05
C ALA A 159 -4.41 0.76 2.54
N VAL A 160 -4.63 0.66 1.24
CA VAL A 160 -4.91 -0.57 0.51
C VAL A 160 -4.10 -0.60 -0.78
N ASP A 161 -3.47 -1.74 -1.05
CA ASP A 161 -2.90 -2.03 -2.35
C ASP A 161 -3.97 -2.71 -3.21
N ILE A 162 -4.36 -2.07 -4.31
CA ILE A 162 -5.46 -2.52 -5.18
C ILE A 162 -4.90 -2.94 -6.53
N SER A 163 -5.31 -4.11 -7.00
CA SER A 163 -5.03 -4.63 -8.32
C SER A 163 -6.29 -5.32 -8.87
N MET A 164 -6.13 -6.37 -9.62
CA MET A 164 -7.19 -7.25 -10.10
C MET A 164 -6.99 -8.65 -9.55
N GLU A 165 -8.03 -9.46 -9.54
CA GLU A 165 -7.90 -10.87 -9.21
C GLU A 165 -7.13 -11.61 -10.32
N ASP A 166 -6.24 -12.55 -9.95
CA ASP A 166 -5.40 -13.31 -10.90
C ASP A 166 -6.22 -14.11 -11.95
N THR A 167 -7.50 -14.35 -11.66
CA THR A 167 -8.42 -15.05 -12.54
C THR A 167 -9.12 -14.16 -13.56
N SER A 168 -8.92 -12.84 -13.46
CA SER A 168 -9.53 -11.86 -14.38
C SER A 168 -8.77 -11.82 -15.72
N ASP A 169 -9.50 -11.68 -16.81
CA ASP A 169 -8.95 -11.42 -18.15
C ASP A 169 -8.49 -9.95 -18.33
N GLN A 170 -8.67 -9.12 -17.30
CA GLN A 170 -8.31 -7.69 -17.32
C GLN A 170 -6.83 -7.47 -17.07
N ASN A 171 -6.35 -6.29 -17.47
CA ASN A 171 -5.02 -5.82 -17.14
C ASN A 171 -5.07 -4.95 -15.86
N ALA A 172 -4.18 -5.15 -14.91
CA ALA A 172 -4.08 -4.33 -13.70
C ALA A 172 -3.99 -2.81 -14.01
N SER A 173 -3.38 -2.44 -15.14
CA SER A 173 -3.28 -1.04 -15.58
C SER A 173 -4.65 -0.39 -15.83
N ASP A 174 -5.66 -1.15 -16.23
CA ASP A 174 -7.01 -0.62 -16.50
C ASP A 174 -7.72 -0.29 -15.19
N VAL A 175 -7.57 -1.17 -14.18
CA VAL A 175 -8.06 -0.91 -12.81
C VAL A 175 -7.36 0.31 -12.21
N TRP A 176 -6.02 0.41 -12.32
CA TRP A 176 -5.26 1.56 -11.80
C TRP A 176 -5.59 2.86 -12.52
N GLN A 177 -5.90 2.82 -13.82
CA GLN A 177 -6.35 4.01 -14.52
C GLN A 177 -7.71 4.46 -13.99
N TRP A 178 -8.68 3.55 -13.85
CA TRP A 178 -9.99 3.88 -13.30
C TRP A 178 -9.88 4.44 -11.88
N LEU A 179 -9.08 3.81 -11.02
CA LEU A 179 -8.86 4.27 -9.64
C LEU A 179 -8.23 5.67 -9.59
N ARG A 180 -7.23 5.94 -10.42
CA ARG A 180 -6.60 7.27 -10.50
C ARG A 180 -7.60 8.37 -10.86
N GLU A 181 -8.58 8.05 -11.70
CA GLU A 181 -9.59 9.00 -12.17
C GLU A 181 -10.80 9.13 -11.23
N ASN A 182 -11.02 8.16 -10.33
CA ASN A 182 -12.27 8.06 -9.59
C ASN A 182 -12.12 7.93 -8.07
N SER A 183 -11.02 7.39 -7.55
CA SER A 183 -10.85 7.04 -6.14
C SER A 183 -11.10 8.20 -5.16
N TYR A 184 -10.78 9.42 -5.57
CA TYR A 184 -10.99 10.62 -4.75
C TYR A 184 -12.45 10.86 -4.37
N LYS A 185 -13.40 10.42 -5.21
CA LYS A 185 -14.86 10.54 -4.95
C LYS A 185 -15.30 9.72 -3.72
N TYR A 186 -14.50 8.70 -3.39
CA TYR A 186 -14.73 7.78 -2.27
C TYR A 186 -13.77 8.03 -1.10
N GLY A 187 -13.01 9.12 -1.16
CA GLY A 187 -12.10 9.50 -0.08
C GLY A 187 -10.71 8.88 -0.15
N PHE A 188 -10.35 8.24 -1.27
CA PHE A 188 -9.04 7.64 -1.47
C PHE A 188 -8.19 8.48 -2.42
N ILE A 189 -6.91 8.63 -2.10
CA ILE A 189 -5.92 9.28 -2.96
C ILE A 189 -4.91 8.27 -3.48
N LEU A 190 -4.40 8.48 -4.70
CA LEU A 190 -3.16 7.86 -5.15
C LEU A 190 -2.03 8.41 -4.28
N ARG A 191 -1.51 7.60 -3.37
CA ARG A 191 -0.65 8.07 -2.29
C ARG A 191 0.75 8.48 -2.73
N TYR A 192 1.30 7.76 -3.72
CA TYR A 192 2.66 7.92 -4.21
C TYR A 192 2.69 8.20 -5.71
N PRO A 193 2.35 9.44 -6.14
CA PRO A 193 2.40 9.84 -7.54
C PRO A 193 3.84 9.86 -8.09
N GLU A 194 3.98 9.70 -9.40
CA GLU A 194 5.28 9.56 -10.09
C GLU A 194 6.23 10.76 -9.88
N ASP A 195 5.66 11.96 -9.76
CA ASP A 195 6.39 13.22 -9.63
C ASP A 195 6.60 13.70 -8.18
N LYS A 196 6.26 12.88 -7.17
CA LYS A 196 6.27 13.24 -5.75
C LYS A 196 7.24 12.42 -4.89
N THR A 197 8.06 11.56 -5.47
CA THR A 197 9.01 10.70 -4.75
C THR A 197 9.94 11.48 -3.82
N ASP A 198 10.42 12.64 -4.25
CA ASP A 198 11.29 13.50 -3.43
C ASP A 198 10.59 14.06 -2.16
N ILE A 199 9.26 14.08 -2.15
CA ILE A 199 8.44 14.58 -1.04
C ILE A 199 7.96 13.44 -0.16
N THR A 200 7.45 12.38 -0.78
CA THR A 200 6.86 11.23 -0.08
C THR A 200 7.91 10.25 0.45
N GLY A 201 9.09 10.19 -0.21
CA GLY A 201 10.15 9.25 0.06
C GLY A 201 9.91 7.84 -0.48
N ILE A 202 8.79 7.60 -1.18
CA ILE A 202 8.42 6.33 -1.81
C ILE A 202 8.30 6.53 -3.32
N GLY A 203 8.69 5.51 -4.09
CA GLY A 203 8.57 5.49 -5.54
C GLY A 203 7.12 5.51 -6.01
N TYR A 204 6.92 5.59 -7.34
CA TYR A 204 5.57 5.55 -7.91
C TYR A 204 4.90 4.19 -7.70
N GLU A 205 3.75 4.18 -7.02
CA GLU A 205 2.96 2.99 -6.73
C GLU A 205 1.52 3.15 -7.21
N PRO A 206 1.19 2.77 -8.46
CA PRO A 206 -0.15 2.94 -9.03
C PRO A 206 -1.23 2.12 -8.32
N TRP A 207 -0.83 1.15 -7.49
CA TRP A 207 -1.71 0.28 -6.71
C TRP A 207 -2.03 0.81 -5.32
N HIS A 208 -1.24 1.73 -4.74
CA HIS A 208 -1.32 2.13 -3.34
C HIS A 208 -2.26 3.33 -3.14
N TYR A 209 -3.39 3.09 -2.48
CA TYR A 209 -4.41 4.08 -2.20
C TYR A 209 -4.56 4.31 -0.70
N ARG A 210 -4.54 5.59 -0.30
CA ARG A 210 -4.69 6.04 1.08
C ARG A 210 -6.03 6.75 1.27
N TYR A 211 -6.78 6.33 2.30
CA TYR A 211 -8.01 7.02 2.71
C TYR A 211 -7.71 8.29 3.49
N VAL A 212 -8.33 9.39 3.09
CA VAL A 212 -8.23 10.72 3.73
C VAL A 212 -9.59 11.40 3.90
N GLY A 213 -10.69 10.74 3.49
CA GLY A 213 -12.04 11.31 3.45
C GLY A 213 -12.33 12.06 2.14
N LYS A 214 -13.63 12.11 1.76
CA LYS A 214 -14.06 12.55 0.42
C LYS A 214 -13.69 14.00 0.11
N GLU A 215 -13.91 14.93 1.04
CA GLU A 215 -13.62 16.35 0.82
C GLU A 215 -12.12 16.60 0.60
N ILE A 216 -11.27 15.97 1.42
CA ILE A 216 -9.83 16.13 1.37
C ILE A 216 -9.24 15.44 0.13
N ALA A 217 -9.74 14.25 -0.20
CA ALA A 217 -9.33 13.54 -1.40
C ALA A 217 -9.64 14.32 -2.68
N GLU A 218 -10.81 14.98 -2.74
CA GLU A 218 -11.17 15.84 -3.86
C GLU A 218 -10.26 17.06 -3.96
N ASP A 219 -9.92 17.69 -2.84
CA ASP A 219 -9.01 18.84 -2.81
C ASP A 219 -7.59 18.46 -3.26
N ILE A 220 -7.05 17.34 -2.76
CA ILE A 220 -5.74 16.80 -3.15
C ILE A 220 -5.72 16.48 -4.65
N TYR A 221 -6.75 15.80 -5.16
CA TYR A 221 -6.89 15.46 -6.56
C TYR A 221 -6.93 16.69 -7.46
N ARG A 222 -7.76 17.69 -7.14
CA ARG A 222 -7.90 18.92 -7.92
C ARG A 222 -6.64 19.77 -7.97
N GLN A 223 -5.86 19.76 -6.88
CA GLN A 223 -4.63 20.54 -6.79
C GLN A 223 -3.42 19.79 -7.37
N GLY A 224 -3.52 18.48 -7.59
CA GLY A 224 -2.40 17.64 -8.05
C GLY A 224 -1.25 17.59 -7.05
N ILE A 225 -1.56 17.56 -5.75
CA ILE A 225 -0.59 17.54 -4.65
C ILE A 225 -0.61 16.20 -3.91
N CYS A 226 0.43 15.89 -3.14
CA CYS A 226 0.44 14.73 -2.24
C CYS A 226 -0.03 15.12 -0.83
N LEU A 227 -0.22 14.12 0.05
CA LEU A 227 -0.69 14.33 1.42
C LEU A 227 0.25 15.24 2.23
N GLU A 228 1.56 15.10 2.06
CA GLU A 228 2.56 15.95 2.71
C GLU A 228 2.44 17.42 2.32
N GLU A 229 2.08 17.71 1.07
CA GLU A 229 1.88 19.07 0.59
C GLU A 229 0.57 19.67 1.12
N TYR A 230 -0.48 18.84 1.23
CA TYR A 230 -1.77 19.25 1.78
C TYR A 230 -1.70 19.63 3.26
N LEU A 231 -0.80 18.99 4.02
CA LEU A 231 -0.66 19.17 5.47
C LEU A 231 0.33 20.28 5.87
N LYS A 232 0.94 20.98 4.92
CA LYS A 232 1.84 22.14 5.17
C LYS A 232 1.06 23.42 5.39
#